data_c3eb5d1e5829df5e264483999a7ff281
#
_entry.id   c3eb5d1e5829df5e264483999a7ff281
#
_cell.length_a   1.000
_cell.length_b   1.000
_cell.length_c   1.000
_cell.angle_alpha   90.00
_cell.angle_beta   90.00
_cell.angle_gamma   90.00
#
_symmetry.space_group_name_H-M   'P 1'
#
loop_
_entity.id
_entity.type
_entity.pdbx_description
1 polymer ?
#
loop_
_entity_poly.entity_id
_entity_poly.type
_entity_poly.pdbx_seq_one_letter_code
_entity_poly.pdbx_strand_id
1 'polypeptide(L)'
;MFSTTGPYSVVARSMLNGAMLAFRENAEAAGPVVLEPIVVNPSGDLARYRALSLELLGAGIRQVVGCYTSSSRKEVIPCFEKFDGLLWYPSHYEGFESSDNVIYTGASPNQHVLPLVDYLASRVGYRAFCVGSNYIWAWENNRIFREALTARGGSVIAERYLSVGDTEFDQVISAILDQRPDFVFNNLIGTSAYAFFRAFRAACKVRGIDQANDIPVASCTLSEPELAEIGGGAIDGHLSSSVYFSSLNSPPNAAFIETYAKAFPDGPVSSADAEASYIAVKLLAASLEQAGTDDARPVRAAVANQRLLAPQGEVRIDPQTYHAWLTPRIGRSAANGQFEVLLEARSPVAPDPYLVQSSPRFAVTMRSPVLRVVQS
;
A
#
# COMPACT_ATOMS: atom_id res chain seq x y z
N MET A 1 -2.68 12.21 10.18
CA MET A 1 -3.52 11.31 11.03
C MET A 1 -3.05 9.88 10.86
N PHE A 2 -2.26 9.34 11.81
CA PHE A 2 -1.62 8.03 11.73
C PHE A 2 -1.75 7.29 13.06
N SER A 3 -2.10 5.99 13.01
CA SER A 3 -2.26 5.14 14.19
C SER A 3 -0.90 4.66 14.71
N THR A 4 -0.18 5.53 15.42
CA THR A 4 1.16 5.25 15.95
C THR A 4 1.17 4.29 17.15
N THR A 5 0.00 3.84 17.57
CA THR A 5 -0.25 2.74 18.51
C THR A 5 -1.24 1.75 17.92
N GLY A 6 -1.27 0.50 18.43
CA GLY A 6 -2.13 -0.57 17.91
C GLY A 6 -1.41 -1.57 16.99
N PRO A 7 -2.15 -2.49 16.34
CA PRO A 7 -1.58 -3.68 15.69
C PRO A 7 -0.60 -3.40 14.54
N TYR A 8 -0.72 -2.26 13.86
CA TYR A 8 0.13 -1.86 12.72
C TYR A 8 0.90 -0.57 13.00
N SER A 9 1.19 -0.30 14.27
CA SER A 9 1.85 0.92 14.73
C SER A 9 3.24 1.16 14.12
N VAL A 10 3.96 0.10 13.78
CA VAL A 10 5.31 0.22 13.19
C VAL A 10 5.26 0.88 11.82
N VAL A 11 4.36 0.40 10.95
CA VAL A 11 4.14 1.01 9.63
C VAL A 11 3.63 2.44 9.78
N ALA A 12 2.63 2.65 10.63
CA ALA A 12 2.06 3.99 10.84
C ALA A 12 3.07 5.02 11.42
N ARG A 13 4.03 4.58 12.25
CA ARG A 13 5.14 5.43 12.70
C ARG A 13 6.11 5.76 11.57
N SER A 14 6.42 4.78 10.72
CA SER A 14 7.22 5.01 9.51
C SER A 14 6.54 6.04 8.59
N MET A 15 5.23 5.92 8.37
CA MET A 15 4.43 6.89 7.60
C MET A 15 4.46 8.30 8.21
N LEU A 16 4.26 8.41 9.53
CA LEU A 16 4.35 9.69 10.22
C LEU A 16 5.73 10.31 10.05
N ASN A 17 6.80 9.52 10.20
CA ASN A 17 8.17 10.00 10.03
C ASN A 17 8.39 10.54 8.60
N GLY A 18 7.93 9.83 7.57
CA GLY A 18 8.00 10.30 6.18
C GLY A 18 7.28 11.64 5.98
N ALA A 19 6.07 11.77 6.50
CA ALA A 19 5.32 13.03 6.46
C ALA A 19 6.06 14.14 7.22
N MET A 20 6.54 13.87 8.44
CA MET A 20 7.25 14.86 9.27
C MET A 20 8.58 15.31 8.67
N LEU A 21 9.27 14.42 7.93
CA LEU A 21 10.45 14.81 7.17
C LEU A 21 10.11 15.86 6.12
N ALA A 22 9.06 15.63 5.33
CA ALA A 22 8.63 16.58 4.30
C ALA A 22 8.14 17.92 4.90
N PHE A 23 7.47 17.90 6.06
CA PHE A 23 7.11 19.13 6.77
C PHE A 23 8.35 19.93 7.23
N ARG A 24 9.38 19.27 7.76
CA ARG A 24 10.65 19.92 8.14
C ARG A 24 11.33 20.55 6.93
N GLU A 25 11.46 19.82 5.84
CA GLU A 25 12.05 20.34 4.61
C GLU A 25 11.25 21.51 4.03
N ASN A 26 9.91 21.51 4.13
CA ASN A 26 9.09 22.65 3.71
C ASN A 26 9.37 23.89 4.57
N ALA A 27 9.48 23.73 5.90
CA ALA A 27 9.79 24.82 6.80
C ALA A 27 11.20 25.39 6.56
N GLU A 28 12.19 24.54 6.31
CA GLU A 28 13.58 24.92 6.04
C GLU A 28 13.74 25.62 4.66
N ALA A 29 12.91 25.28 3.70
CA ALA A 29 12.96 25.89 2.36
C ALA A 29 12.54 27.36 2.35
N ALA A 30 11.94 27.89 3.43
CA ALA A 30 11.46 29.25 3.57
C ALA A 30 10.63 29.75 2.37
N GLY A 31 9.81 28.85 1.78
CA GLY A 31 8.92 29.15 0.68
C GLY A 31 7.71 29.99 1.10
N PRO A 32 6.85 30.39 0.14
CA PRO A 32 5.67 31.21 0.43
C PRO A 32 4.59 30.47 1.24
N VAL A 33 4.64 29.13 1.28
CA VAL A 33 3.72 28.28 2.05
C VAL A 33 4.49 27.56 3.14
N VAL A 34 4.15 27.82 4.39
CA VAL A 34 4.67 27.12 5.57
C VAL A 34 3.59 26.23 6.12
N LEU A 35 3.89 24.93 6.22
CA LEU A 35 2.97 23.93 6.74
C LEU A 35 3.24 23.66 8.24
N GLU A 36 2.22 23.84 9.07
CA GLU A 36 2.25 23.49 10.50
C GLU A 36 1.47 22.19 10.74
N PRO A 37 2.14 21.06 11.08
CA PRO A 37 1.47 19.80 11.25
C PRO A 37 0.75 19.68 12.61
N ILE A 38 -0.53 19.29 12.57
CA ILE A 38 -1.29 18.82 13.73
C ILE A 38 -1.31 17.30 13.70
N VAL A 39 -0.62 16.66 14.65
CA VAL A 39 -0.49 15.20 14.71
C VAL A 39 -1.56 14.60 15.62
N VAL A 40 -2.38 13.70 15.08
CA VAL A 40 -3.41 12.97 15.82
C VAL A 40 -3.24 11.47 15.65
N ASN A 41 -3.55 10.70 16.71
CA ASN A 41 -3.40 9.24 16.75
C ASN A 41 -4.74 8.55 17.02
N PRO A 42 -5.36 7.95 16.00
CA PRO A 42 -6.60 7.16 16.14
C PRO A 42 -6.39 5.80 16.82
N SER A 43 -5.15 5.32 16.99
CA SER A 43 -4.82 4.05 17.66
C SER A 43 -5.45 2.80 17.02
N GLY A 44 -5.72 2.82 15.71
CA GLY A 44 -6.36 1.72 14.99
C GLY A 44 -7.89 1.61 15.17
N ASP A 45 -8.51 2.51 15.92
CA ASP A 45 -9.93 2.52 16.20
C ASP A 45 -10.70 3.35 15.14
N LEU A 46 -11.65 2.72 14.45
CA LEU A 46 -12.40 3.36 13.37
C LEU A 46 -13.28 4.51 13.88
N ALA A 47 -13.90 4.35 15.06
CA ALA A 47 -14.73 5.42 15.64
C ALA A 47 -13.86 6.66 15.97
N ARG A 48 -12.63 6.44 16.45
CA ARG A 48 -11.67 7.53 16.68
C ARG A 48 -11.19 8.19 15.41
N TYR A 49 -10.96 7.42 14.33
CA TYR A 49 -10.66 8.01 13.01
C TYR A 49 -11.76 8.99 12.60
N ARG A 50 -13.02 8.56 12.70
CA ARG A 50 -14.18 9.41 12.39
C ARG A 50 -14.28 10.63 13.30
N ALA A 51 -14.16 10.44 14.61
CA ALA A 51 -14.25 11.52 15.59
C ALA A 51 -13.18 12.59 15.37
N LEU A 52 -11.91 12.18 15.21
CA LEU A 52 -10.80 13.10 14.94
C LEU A 52 -10.94 13.79 13.58
N SER A 53 -11.45 13.11 12.55
CA SER A 53 -11.71 13.76 11.25
C SER A 53 -12.78 14.85 11.38
N LEU A 54 -13.86 14.59 12.10
CA LEU A 54 -14.90 15.61 12.34
C LEU A 54 -14.39 16.79 13.18
N GLU A 55 -13.55 16.54 14.17
CA GLU A 55 -12.91 17.57 14.98
C GLU A 55 -11.99 18.47 14.13
N LEU A 56 -11.05 17.87 13.37
CA LEU A 56 -10.12 18.61 12.51
C LEU A 56 -10.86 19.42 11.45
N LEU A 57 -11.77 18.80 10.71
CA LEU A 57 -12.54 19.46 9.67
C LEU A 57 -13.47 20.54 10.24
N GLY A 58 -14.07 20.30 11.41
CA GLY A 58 -14.91 21.27 12.14
C GLY A 58 -14.10 22.48 12.64
N ALA A 59 -12.83 22.29 12.94
CA ALA A 59 -11.90 23.38 13.29
C ALA A 59 -11.34 24.13 12.06
N GLY A 60 -11.78 23.77 10.85
CA GLY A 60 -11.36 24.43 9.61
C GLY A 60 -10.09 23.82 8.97
N ILE A 61 -9.56 22.72 9.48
CA ILE A 61 -8.42 22.01 8.87
C ILE A 61 -8.92 21.26 7.64
N ARG A 62 -8.56 21.72 6.44
CA ARG A 62 -9.07 21.16 5.17
C ARG A 62 -8.17 20.12 4.54
N GLN A 63 -6.90 20.05 4.94
CA GLN A 63 -5.90 19.15 4.35
C GLN A 63 -5.42 18.15 5.40
N VAL A 64 -5.65 16.88 5.19
CA VAL A 64 -5.23 15.82 6.14
C VAL A 64 -4.46 14.73 5.40
N VAL A 65 -3.23 14.47 5.83
CA VAL A 65 -2.42 13.34 5.35
C VAL A 65 -2.59 12.18 6.33
N GLY A 66 -2.94 11.00 5.83
CA GLY A 66 -3.05 9.86 6.73
C GLY A 66 -3.97 8.75 6.28
N CYS A 67 -4.39 7.96 7.27
CA CYS A 67 -4.95 6.62 7.16
C CYS A 67 -3.93 5.60 6.62
N TYR A 68 -4.06 4.37 7.05
CA TYR A 68 -3.27 3.24 6.53
C TYR A 68 -4.20 2.16 5.98
N THR A 69 -5.16 1.69 6.79
CA THR A 69 -6.06 0.62 6.39
C THR A 69 -7.19 1.13 5.49
N SER A 70 -7.66 0.28 4.59
CA SER A 70 -8.84 0.55 3.77
C SER A 70 -10.09 0.84 4.59
N SER A 71 -10.24 0.18 5.75
CA SER A 71 -11.34 0.46 6.68
C SER A 71 -11.28 1.89 7.22
N SER A 72 -10.09 2.36 7.66
CA SER A 72 -9.95 3.73 8.17
C SER A 72 -10.19 4.78 7.09
N ARG A 73 -9.72 4.55 5.86
CA ARG A 73 -10.00 5.44 4.73
C ARG A 73 -11.50 5.53 4.45
N LYS A 74 -12.15 4.38 4.28
CA LYS A 74 -13.62 4.33 4.00
C LYS A 74 -14.46 4.97 5.11
N GLU A 75 -14.05 4.84 6.37
CA GLU A 75 -14.73 5.45 7.51
C GLU A 75 -14.69 6.99 7.46
N VAL A 76 -13.58 7.56 6.99
CA VAL A 76 -13.41 9.03 7.02
C VAL A 76 -13.85 9.74 5.74
N ILE A 77 -13.87 9.09 4.58
CA ILE A 77 -14.27 9.71 3.30
C ILE A 77 -15.58 10.54 3.42
N PRO A 78 -16.66 10.02 4.00
CA PRO A 78 -17.90 10.80 4.14
C PRO A 78 -17.73 12.10 4.97
N CYS A 79 -16.76 12.14 5.88
CA CYS A 79 -16.46 13.35 6.64
C CYS A 79 -15.79 14.40 5.73
N PHE A 80 -14.83 13.98 4.92
CA PHE A 80 -14.14 14.87 3.96
C PHE A 80 -15.10 15.40 2.89
N GLU A 81 -15.98 14.58 2.37
CA GLU A 81 -17.01 14.98 1.40
C GLU A 81 -18.00 15.98 2.02
N LYS A 82 -18.43 15.77 3.26
CA LYS A 82 -19.36 16.65 3.98
C LYS A 82 -18.78 18.04 4.24
N PHE A 83 -17.48 18.13 4.57
CA PHE A 83 -16.81 19.37 4.96
C PHE A 83 -15.96 19.98 3.85
N ASP A 84 -15.99 19.40 2.66
CA ASP A 84 -15.17 19.81 1.51
C ASP A 84 -13.67 19.90 1.88
N GLY A 85 -13.16 18.87 2.56
CA GLY A 85 -11.74 18.70 2.86
C GLY A 85 -11.06 17.73 1.89
N LEU A 86 -9.73 17.65 1.90
CA LEU A 86 -8.95 16.66 1.16
C LEU A 86 -8.20 15.71 2.09
N LEU A 87 -8.41 14.41 1.87
CA LEU A 87 -7.59 13.35 2.44
C LEU A 87 -6.47 13.00 1.46
N TRP A 88 -5.23 13.12 1.88
CA TRP A 88 -4.04 12.63 1.17
C TRP A 88 -3.73 11.25 1.72
N TYR A 89 -4.12 10.22 0.96
CA TYR A 89 -4.03 8.82 1.37
C TYR A 89 -2.75 8.16 0.85
N PRO A 90 -1.74 7.91 1.73
CA PRO A 90 -0.40 7.51 1.31
C PRO A 90 -0.16 6.00 1.42
N SER A 91 -1.18 5.17 1.24
CA SER A 91 -1.02 3.72 1.28
C SER A 91 -1.56 3.08 0.01
N HIS A 92 -1.00 1.93 -0.35
CA HIS A 92 -1.56 1.09 -1.40
C HIS A 92 -2.94 0.58 -1.00
N TYR A 93 -3.80 0.27 -1.98
CA TYR A 93 -5.17 -0.12 -1.67
C TYR A 93 -5.78 -1.03 -2.74
N GLU A 94 -6.96 -1.58 -2.44
CA GLU A 94 -7.67 -2.56 -3.25
C GLU A 94 -8.33 -2.01 -4.52
N GLY A 95 -8.33 -0.70 -4.73
CA GLY A 95 -9.05 -0.10 -5.86
C GLY A 95 -10.56 0.01 -5.65
N PHE A 96 -11.29 0.15 -6.76
CA PHE A 96 -12.75 0.18 -6.84
C PHE A 96 -13.42 1.27 -6.00
N GLU A 97 -12.70 2.36 -5.81
CA GLU A 97 -13.16 3.53 -5.07
C GLU A 97 -12.52 4.77 -5.70
N SER A 98 -13.28 5.83 -5.80
CA SER A 98 -12.79 7.18 -6.05
C SER A 98 -13.67 8.17 -5.29
N SER A 99 -13.05 9.19 -4.76
CA SER A 99 -13.73 10.34 -4.17
C SER A 99 -12.99 11.59 -4.62
N ASP A 100 -13.75 12.61 -4.96
CA ASP A 100 -13.20 13.93 -5.27
C ASP A 100 -12.46 14.58 -4.08
N ASN A 101 -12.64 14.01 -2.89
CA ASN A 101 -12.04 14.48 -1.66
C ASN A 101 -10.84 13.62 -1.20
N VAL A 102 -10.30 12.77 -2.08
CA VAL A 102 -9.12 11.94 -1.77
C VAL A 102 -8.07 12.03 -2.86
N ILE A 103 -6.83 12.29 -2.46
CA ILE A 103 -5.63 12.19 -3.31
C ILE A 103 -4.88 10.92 -2.90
N TYR A 104 -4.68 10.00 -3.84
CA TYR A 104 -4.07 8.70 -3.58
C TYR A 104 -2.60 8.72 -4.01
N THR A 105 -1.67 8.76 -3.05
CA THR A 105 -0.23 8.71 -3.32
C THR A 105 0.36 7.30 -3.18
N GLY A 106 -0.43 6.35 -2.69
CA GLY A 106 -0.09 4.93 -2.68
C GLY A 106 -0.54 4.20 -3.96
N ALA A 107 -0.05 2.96 -4.13
CA ALA A 107 -0.27 2.19 -5.34
C ALA A 107 -1.72 1.69 -5.50
N SER A 108 -2.24 1.73 -6.72
CA SER A 108 -3.48 1.08 -7.15
C SER A 108 -3.23 -0.38 -7.58
N PRO A 109 -4.26 -1.23 -7.71
CA PRO A 109 -4.10 -2.67 -7.93
C PRO A 109 -3.24 -3.05 -9.14
N ASN A 110 -3.32 -2.30 -10.23
CA ASN A 110 -2.48 -2.53 -11.41
C ASN A 110 -1.00 -2.20 -11.20
N GLN A 111 -0.67 -1.52 -10.10
CA GLN A 111 0.70 -1.14 -9.75
C GLN A 111 1.31 -2.04 -8.66
N HIS A 112 0.54 -2.97 -8.06
CA HIS A 112 1.06 -3.91 -7.07
C HIS A 112 0.56 -5.35 -7.28
N VAL A 113 -0.76 -5.64 -7.30
CA VAL A 113 -1.27 -7.01 -7.41
C VAL A 113 -0.96 -7.62 -8.77
N LEU A 114 -1.25 -6.91 -9.87
CA LEU A 114 -1.07 -7.46 -11.22
C LEU A 114 0.41 -7.75 -11.54
N PRO A 115 1.37 -6.85 -11.25
CA PRO A 115 2.79 -7.16 -11.42
C PRO A 115 3.25 -8.37 -10.60
N LEU A 116 2.72 -8.54 -9.37
CA LEU A 116 3.03 -9.69 -8.54
C LEU A 116 2.50 -10.99 -9.16
N VAL A 117 1.26 -11.00 -9.64
CA VAL A 117 0.69 -12.17 -10.32
C VAL A 117 1.49 -12.55 -11.56
N ASP A 118 1.89 -11.56 -12.39
CA ASP A 118 2.72 -11.81 -13.57
C ASP A 118 4.08 -12.42 -13.20
N TYR A 119 4.71 -11.91 -12.16
CA TYR A 119 5.96 -12.44 -11.66
C TYR A 119 5.80 -13.87 -11.12
N LEU A 120 4.80 -14.11 -10.26
CA LEU A 120 4.56 -15.42 -9.64
C LEU A 120 4.25 -16.48 -10.69
N ALA A 121 3.34 -16.22 -11.62
CA ALA A 121 2.98 -17.14 -12.70
C ALA A 121 4.16 -17.45 -13.64
N SER A 122 5.08 -16.50 -13.83
CA SER A 122 6.22 -16.71 -14.75
C SER A 122 7.46 -17.32 -14.08
N ARG A 123 7.59 -17.26 -12.75
CA ARG A 123 8.83 -17.55 -12.03
C ARG A 123 8.69 -18.51 -10.86
N VAL A 124 7.49 -18.67 -10.29
CA VAL A 124 7.27 -19.43 -9.06
C VAL A 124 6.33 -20.61 -9.29
N GLY A 125 5.11 -20.35 -9.79
CA GLY A 125 4.11 -21.39 -10.02
C GLY A 125 2.70 -20.84 -10.19
N TYR A 126 1.72 -21.75 -10.15
CA TYR A 126 0.33 -21.47 -10.52
C TYR A 126 -0.69 -21.83 -9.43
N ARG A 127 -0.25 -22.44 -8.31
CA ARG A 127 -1.11 -22.90 -7.21
C ARG A 127 -0.87 -22.04 -5.97
N ALA A 128 -1.80 -21.16 -5.67
CA ALA A 128 -1.71 -20.23 -4.55
C ALA A 128 -2.57 -20.67 -3.36
N PHE A 129 -2.07 -20.47 -2.13
CA PHE A 129 -2.86 -20.45 -0.91
C PHE A 129 -2.92 -19.00 -0.42
N CYS A 130 -4.13 -18.45 -0.24
CA CYS A 130 -4.30 -17.07 0.21
C CYS A 130 -4.61 -17.01 1.71
N VAL A 131 -3.91 -16.13 2.42
CA VAL A 131 -4.16 -15.81 3.83
C VAL A 131 -4.36 -14.31 3.96
N GLY A 132 -5.33 -13.87 4.75
CA GLY A 132 -5.57 -12.45 4.92
C GLY A 132 -6.23 -12.09 6.25
N SER A 133 -6.08 -10.85 6.65
CA SER A 133 -6.85 -10.27 7.75
C SER A 133 -8.31 -10.12 7.33
N ASN A 134 -9.25 -10.38 8.25
CA ASN A 134 -10.68 -10.43 7.95
C ASN A 134 -11.30 -9.03 7.81
N TYR A 135 -10.95 -8.33 6.72
CA TYR A 135 -11.51 -7.02 6.36
C TYR A 135 -11.35 -6.73 4.86
N ILE A 136 -11.94 -5.64 4.40
CA ILE A 136 -12.13 -5.29 2.98
C ILE A 136 -10.86 -5.38 2.13
N TRP A 137 -9.71 -4.90 2.63
CA TRP A 137 -8.42 -4.98 1.92
C TRP A 137 -8.09 -6.41 1.48
N ALA A 138 -8.08 -7.35 2.45
CA ALA A 138 -7.69 -8.72 2.16
C ALA A 138 -8.71 -9.45 1.26
N TRP A 139 -10.01 -9.18 1.44
CA TRP A 139 -11.06 -9.79 0.60
C TRP A 139 -10.93 -9.36 -0.85
N GLU A 140 -10.85 -8.06 -1.10
CA GLU A 140 -10.77 -7.52 -2.45
C GLU A 140 -9.42 -7.81 -3.10
N ASN A 141 -8.32 -7.72 -2.34
CA ASN A 141 -7.00 -8.02 -2.86
C ASN A 141 -6.88 -9.51 -3.26
N ASN A 142 -7.40 -10.43 -2.44
CA ASN A 142 -7.48 -11.85 -2.79
C ASN A 142 -8.41 -12.10 -3.99
N ARG A 143 -9.52 -11.39 -4.11
CA ARG A 143 -10.41 -11.46 -5.28
C ARG A 143 -9.67 -11.08 -6.55
N ILE A 144 -9.04 -9.90 -6.57
CA ILE A 144 -8.26 -9.42 -7.72
C ILE A 144 -7.15 -10.40 -8.08
N PHE A 145 -6.41 -10.85 -7.06
CA PHE A 145 -5.33 -11.82 -7.21
C PHE A 145 -5.82 -13.12 -7.83
N ARG A 146 -6.90 -13.70 -7.31
CA ARG A 146 -7.52 -14.94 -7.82
C ARG A 146 -7.97 -14.80 -9.26
N GLU A 147 -8.65 -13.71 -9.61
CA GLU A 147 -9.11 -13.45 -10.98
C GLU A 147 -7.92 -13.30 -11.94
N ALA A 148 -6.91 -12.55 -11.54
CA ALA A 148 -5.72 -12.34 -12.34
C ALA A 148 -4.89 -13.63 -12.52
N LEU A 149 -4.72 -14.42 -11.45
CA LEU A 149 -4.00 -15.70 -11.50
C LEU A 149 -4.76 -16.73 -12.35
N THR A 150 -6.09 -16.81 -12.20
CA THR A 150 -6.94 -17.71 -13.03
C THR A 150 -6.86 -17.35 -14.51
N ALA A 151 -6.83 -16.06 -14.85
CA ALA A 151 -6.67 -15.61 -16.24
C ALA A 151 -5.33 -16.04 -16.87
N ARG A 152 -4.34 -16.37 -16.05
CA ARG A 152 -3.01 -16.89 -16.44
C ARG A 152 -2.90 -18.42 -16.33
N GLY A 153 -4.01 -19.11 -16.08
CA GLY A 153 -4.07 -20.57 -15.98
C GLY A 153 -3.75 -21.14 -14.59
N GLY A 154 -3.61 -20.27 -13.59
CA GLY A 154 -3.38 -20.68 -12.21
C GLY A 154 -4.68 -20.84 -11.39
N SER A 155 -4.52 -21.18 -10.13
CA SER A 155 -5.63 -21.39 -9.21
C SER A 155 -5.29 -20.99 -7.77
N VAL A 156 -6.27 -20.43 -7.07
CA VAL A 156 -6.25 -20.30 -5.62
C VAL A 156 -6.90 -21.53 -5.03
N ILE A 157 -6.10 -22.38 -4.36
CA ILE A 157 -6.56 -23.67 -3.83
C ILE A 157 -7.29 -23.55 -2.50
N ALA A 158 -7.01 -22.50 -1.74
CA ALA A 158 -7.72 -22.14 -0.51
C ALA A 158 -7.53 -20.67 -0.16
N GLU A 159 -8.50 -20.13 0.58
CA GLU A 159 -8.43 -18.80 1.20
C GLU A 159 -8.79 -18.92 2.68
N ARG A 160 -8.04 -18.22 3.55
CA ARG A 160 -8.29 -18.18 4.99
C ARG A 160 -8.17 -16.75 5.49
N TYR A 161 -9.11 -16.38 6.35
CA TYR A 161 -9.19 -15.04 6.93
C TYR A 161 -9.20 -15.12 8.45
N LEU A 162 -8.39 -14.30 9.10
CA LEU A 162 -8.24 -14.22 10.55
C LEU A 162 -8.50 -12.78 11.02
N SER A 163 -8.92 -12.62 12.26
CA SER A 163 -9.11 -11.29 12.85
C SER A 163 -7.79 -10.53 12.88
N VAL A 164 -7.85 -9.20 12.72
CA VAL A 164 -6.67 -8.35 12.90
C VAL A 164 -6.15 -8.48 14.34
N GLY A 165 -4.87 -8.79 14.49
CA GLY A 165 -4.24 -9.05 15.79
C GLY A 165 -4.25 -10.52 16.23
N ASP A 166 -4.95 -11.41 15.50
CA ASP A 166 -4.90 -12.85 15.75
C ASP A 166 -3.50 -13.42 15.42
N THR A 167 -3.01 -14.31 16.27
CA THR A 167 -1.68 -14.93 16.17
C THR A 167 -1.72 -16.46 16.17
N GLU A 168 -2.93 -17.05 16.16
CA GLU A 168 -3.13 -18.50 16.17
C GLU A 168 -3.21 -19.06 14.75
N PHE A 169 -2.12 -19.63 14.24
CA PHE A 169 -1.99 -20.08 12.84
C PHE A 169 -1.90 -21.59 12.63
N ASP A 170 -1.97 -22.43 13.65
CA ASP A 170 -1.71 -23.86 13.55
C ASP A 170 -2.56 -24.55 12.48
N GLN A 171 -3.86 -24.25 12.45
CA GLN A 171 -4.78 -24.83 11.45
C GLN A 171 -4.48 -24.35 10.04
N VAL A 172 -4.16 -23.06 9.87
CA VAL A 172 -3.85 -22.47 8.56
C VAL A 172 -2.53 -23.03 8.05
N ILE A 173 -1.52 -23.08 8.89
CA ILE A 173 -0.19 -23.59 8.55
C ILE A 173 -0.27 -25.09 8.22
N SER A 174 -1.00 -25.89 9.01
CA SER A 174 -1.21 -27.31 8.69
C SER A 174 -1.85 -27.47 7.31
N ALA A 175 -2.90 -26.70 7.01
CA ALA A 175 -3.56 -26.75 5.71
C ALA A 175 -2.63 -26.36 4.54
N ILE A 176 -1.76 -25.35 4.72
CA ILE A 176 -0.75 -24.99 3.72
C ILE A 176 0.23 -26.14 3.49
N LEU A 177 0.75 -26.71 4.57
CA LEU A 177 1.76 -27.77 4.50
C LEU A 177 1.20 -29.09 3.93
N ASP A 178 -0.07 -29.38 4.15
CA ASP A 178 -0.75 -30.57 3.63
C ASP A 178 -1.13 -30.41 2.15
N GLN A 179 -1.55 -29.20 1.72
CA GLN A 179 -1.96 -28.95 0.34
C GLN A 179 -0.80 -28.62 -0.61
N ARG A 180 0.38 -28.25 -0.06
CA ARG A 180 1.59 -27.97 -0.84
C ARG A 180 1.33 -27.01 -2.01
N PRO A 181 0.93 -25.75 -1.77
CA PRO A 181 0.85 -24.74 -2.82
C PRO A 181 2.25 -24.42 -3.35
N ASP A 182 2.32 -23.80 -4.54
CA ASP A 182 3.59 -23.30 -5.08
C ASP A 182 4.06 -22.06 -4.30
N PHE A 183 3.12 -21.29 -3.73
CA PHE A 183 3.40 -20.13 -2.88
C PHE A 183 2.18 -19.76 -2.02
N VAL A 184 2.44 -18.96 -0.98
CA VAL A 184 1.40 -18.34 -0.16
C VAL A 184 1.27 -16.86 -0.55
N PHE A 185 0.05 -16.39 -0.85
CA PHE A 185 -0.24 -14.98 -0.98
C PHE A 185 -0.78 -14.44 0.35
N ASN A 186 -0.01 -13.57 0.99
CA ASN A 186 -0.25 -13.08 2.34
C ASN A 186 -0.76 -11.63 2.34
N ASN A 187 -1.99 -11.43 2.83
CA ASN A 187 -2.63 -10.15 3.07
C ASN A 187 -2.99 -9.95 4.56
N LEU A 188 -2.27 -10.61 5.45
CA LEU A 188 -2.30 -10.28 6.88
C LEU A 188 -1.59 -8.95 7.10
N ILE A 189 -2.01 -8.19 8.12
CA ILE A 189 -1.40 -6.92 8.49
C ILE A 189 -0.90 -6.91 9.94
N GLY A 190 0.15 -6.15 10.18
CA GLY A 190 0.68 -5.87 11.50
C GLY A 190 1.08 -7.13 12.28
N THR A 191 0.75 -7.19 13.57
CA THR A 191 1.16 -8.27 14.45
C THR A 191 0.77 -9.67 13.98
N SER A 192 -0.39 -9.82 13.30
CA SER A 192 -0.80 -11.08 12.67
C SER A 192 0.16 -11.51 11.56
N ALA A 193 0.56 -10.58 10.70
CA ALA A 193 1.52 -10.87 9.63
C ALA A 193 2.86 -11.33 10.21
N TYR A 194 3.40 -10.61 11.20
CA TYR A 194 4.70 -10.92 11.81
C TYR A 194 4.69 -12.30 12.49
N ALA A 195 3.62 -12.62 13.21
CA ALA A 195 3.46 -13.93 13.85
C ALA A 195 3.35 -15.05 12.81
N PHE A 196 2.59 -14.83 11.72
CA PHE A 196 2.46 -15.81 10.63
C PHE A 196 3.81 -16.13 9.98
N PHE A 197 4.60 -15.14 9.61
CA PHE A 197 5.91 -15.35 8.98
C PHE A 197 6.82 -16.22 9.87
N ARG A 198 6.88 -15.91 11.18
CA ARG A 198 7.67 -16.70 12.15
C ARG A 198 7.16 -18.14 12.29
N ALA A 199 5.86 -18.29 12.52
CA ALA A 199 5.25 -19.61 12.75
C ALA A 199 5.35 -20.49 11.50
N PHE A 200 5.09 -19.94 10.31
CA PHE A 200 5.18 -20.68 9.06
C PHE A 200 6.60 -21.14 8.75
N ARG A 201 7.61 -20.25 8.92
CA ARG A 201 9.02 -20.62 8.76
C ARG A 201 9.43 -21.74 9.72
N ALA A 202 9.03 -21.63 10.99
CA ALA A 202 9.32 -22.65 12.00
C ALA A 202 8.67 -24.00 11.67
N ALA A 203 7.41 -24.01 11.25
CA ALA A 203 6.69 -25.23 10.88
C ALA A 203 7.28 -25.90 9.63
N CYS A 204 7.68 -25.12 8.63
CA CYS A 204 8.39 -25.64 7.45
C CYS A 204 9.71 -26.30 7.85
N LYS A 205 10.50 -25.65 8.71
CA LYS A 205 11.77 -26.20 9.20
C LYS A 205 11.59 -27.55 9.91
N VAL A 206 10.55 -27.70 10.74
CA VAL A 206 10.22 -28.97 11.41
C VAL A 206 9.93 -30.09 10.41
N ARG A 207 9.30 -29.76 9.27
CA ARG A 207 9.00 -30.72 8.19
C ARG A 207 10.13 -30.87 7.15
N GLY A 208 11.28 -30.26 7.34
CA GLY A 208 12.42 -30.31 6.40
C GLY A 208 12.15 -29.60 5.07
N ILE A 209 11.26 -28.59 5.07
CA ILE A 209 10.89 -27.78 3.91
C ILE A 209 11.71 -26.50 3.92
N ASP A 210 12.35 -26.17 2.80
CA ASP A 210 12.96 -24.85 2.58
C ASP A 210 11.85 -23.84 2.19
N GLN A 211 11.26 -23.21 3.19
CA GLN A 211 10.11 -22.32 3.00
C GLN A 211 10.37 -21.21 1.97
N ALA A 212 11.58 -20.66 1.95
CA ALA A 212 11.94 -19.56 1.04
C ALA A 212 11.96 -19.97 -0.45
N ASN A 213 12.30 -21.24 -0.72
CA ASN A 213 12.41 -21.77 -2.08
C ASN A 213 11.25 -22.69 -2.47
N ASP A 214 10.76 -23.53 -1.53
CA ASP A 214 9.72 -24.53 -1.81
C ASP A 214 8.30 -23.96 -1.76
N ILE A 215 8.03 -23.06 -0.78
CA ILE A 215 6.71 -22.40 -0.61
C ILE A 215 6.95 -20.93 -0.19
N PRO A 216 7.45 -20.09 -1.09
CA PRO A 216 7.70 -18.68 -0.77
C PRO A 216 6.40 -17.95 -0.40
N VAL A 217 6.53 -16.97 0.50
CA VAL A 217 5.41 -16.07 0.83
C VAL A 217 5.55 -14.82 -0.02
N ALA A 218 4.48 -14.47 -0.73
CA ALA A 218 4.36 -13.24 -1.52
C ALA A 218 3.34 -12.30 -0.88
N SER A 219 3.62 -11.00 -0.88
CA SER A 219 2.77 -9.98 -0.26
C SER A 219 2.81 -8.67 -1.07
N CYS A 220 1.80 -7.82 -0.85
CA CYS A 220 1.82 -6.44 -1.30
C CYS A 220 2.04 -5.45 -0.14
N THR A 221 2.10 -5.95 1.10
CA THR A 221 2.25 -5.13 2.31
C THR A 221 3.62 -5.21 2.96
N LEU A 222 4.36 -6.32 2.72
CA LEU A 222 5.63 -6.55 3.41
C LEU A 222 6.68 -5.49 3.04
N SER A 223 7.18 -4.78 4.04
CA SER A 223 8.13 -3.68 3.93
C SER A 223 9.27 -3.79 4.94
N GLU A 224 10.29 -2.95 4.83
CA GLU A 224 11.49 -3.01 5.67
C GLU A 224 11.21 -2.90 7.18
N PRO A 225 10.33 -1.97 7.67
CA PRO A 225 9.98 -1.93 9.09
C PRO A 225 9.34 -3.22 9.61
N GLU A 226 8.57 -3.90 8.76
CA GLU A 226 7.91 -5.15 9.10
C GLU A 226 8.91 -6.32 9.16
N LEU A 227 9.93 -6.33 8.29
CA LEU A 227 11.03 -7.30 8.38
C LEU A 227 11.74 -7.19 9.74
N ALA A 228 11.94 -5.98 10.26
CA ALA A 228 12.52 -5.77 11.58
C ALA A 228 11.64 -6.37 12.71
N GLU A 229 10.32 -6.22 12.61
CA GLU A 229 9.38 -6.81 13.58
C GLU A 229 9.25 -8.33 13.48
N ILE A 230 9.35 -8.90 12.27
CA ILE A 230 9.39 -10.35 12.07
C ILE A 230 10.65 -10.92 12.75
N GLY A 231 11.79 -10.27 12.59
CA GLY A 231 13.03 -10.64 13.26
C GLY A 231 13.73 -11.84 12.64
N GLY A 232 14.96 -12.09 13.13
CA GLY A 232 15.91 -13.00 12.54
C GLY A 232 15.44 -14.42 12.30
N GLY A 233 15.93 -15.05 11.22
CA GLY A 233 15.64 -16.41 10.81
C GLY A 233 14.32 -16.63 10.05
N ALA A 234 13.46 -15.61 9.98
CA ALA A 234 12.20 -15.68 9.25
C ALA A 234 11.95 -14.49 8.30
N ILE A 235 12.96 -13.67 8.03
CA ILE A 235 12.81 -12.43 7.24
C ILE A 235 13.23 -12.56 5.78
N ASP A 236 14.02 -13.55 5.43
CA ASP A 236 14.59 -13.71 4.10
C ASP A 236 13.72 -14.56 3.16
N GLY A 237 13.87 -14.34 1.85
CA GLY A 237 13.25 -15.15 0.80
C GLY A 237 11.78 -14.85 0.52
N HIS A 238 11.18 -13.84 1.15
CA HIS A 238 9.82 -13.43 0.86
C HIS A 238 9.77 -12.47 -0.32
N LEU A 239 8.71 -12.58 -1.12
CA LEU A 239 8.46 -11.71 -2.25
C LEU A 239 7.54 -10.55 -1.84
N SER A 240 7.90 -9.34 -2.20
CA SER A 240 7.05 -8.17 -2.02
C SER A 240 6.86 -7.43 -3.33
N SER A 241 5.60 -7.07 -3.63
CA SER A 241 5.28 -6.14 -4.70
C SER A 241 5.03 -4.76 -4.13
N SER A 242 5.85 -3.80 -4.55
CA SER A 242 5.81 -2.44 -4.04
C SER A 242 6.22 -1.46 -5.14
N VAL A 243 6.07 -0.18 -4.90
CA VAL A 243 6.56 0.89 -5.78
C VAL A 243 7.88 1.50 -5.28
N TYR A 244 8.26 1.18 -4.06
CA TYR A 244 9.49 1.66 -3.43
C TYR A 244 10.11 0.58 -2.54
N PHE A 245 11.42 0.51 -2.54
CA PHE A 245 12.25 -0.18 -1.56
C PHE A 245 13.40 0.74 -1.15
N SER A 246 13.79 0.71 0.11
CA SER A 246 14.89 1.55 0.61
C SER A 246 16.23 1.23 -0.05
N SER A 247 16.36 0.05 -0.63
CA SER A 247 17.55 -0.40 -1.39
C SER A 247 17.69 0.18 -2.80
N LEU A 248 16.76 1.03 -3.26
CA LEU A 248 16.83 1.64 -4.59
C LEU A 248 18.12 2.47 -4.75
N ASN A 249 18.86 2.17 -5.80
CA ASN A 249 20.11 2.87 -6.12
C ASN A 249 19.85 4.10 -7.01
N SER A 250 19.43 5.20 -6.39
CA SER A 250 19.26 6.50 -7.05
C SER A 250 19.70 7.65 -6.13
N PRO A 251 20.21 8.77 -6.68
CA PRO A 251 20.58 9.92 -5.86
C PRO A 251 19.45 10.49 -5.00
N PRO A 252 18.19 10.61 -5.51
CA PRO A 252 17.07 11.06 -4.67
C PRO A 252 16.78 10.12 -3.50
N ASN A 253 16.86 8.80 -3.72
CA ASN A 253 16.67 7.83 -2.66
C ASN A 253 17.79 7.87 -1.62
N ALA A 254 19.04 7.94 -2.06
CA ALA A 254 20.18 8.03 -1.13
C ALA A 254 20.06 9.25 -0.20
N ALA A 255 19.71 10.43 -0.74
CA ALA A 255 19.48 11.62 0.05
C ALA A 255 18.29 11.48 1.02
N PHE A 256 17.18 10.89 0.56
CA PHE A 256 16.00 10.65 1.40
C PHE A 256 16.33 9.72 2.58
N ILE A 257 17.01 8.59 2.33
CA ILE A 257 17.36 7.62 3.39
C ILE A 257 18.31 8.24 4.41
N GLU A 258 19.33 8.96 3.96
CA GLU A 258 20.28 9.63 4.85
C GLU A 258 19.58 10.64 5.76
N THR A 259 18.74 11.50 5.15
CA THR A 259 18.00 12.54 5.89
C THR A 259 16.98 11.93 6.83
N TYR A 260 16.27 10.86 6.39
CA TYR A 260 15.30 10.14 7.19
C TYR A 260 15.95 9.48 8.42
N ALA A 261 17.05 8.74 8.22
CA ALA A 261 17.76 8.08 9.30
C ALA A 261 18.34 9.09 10.32
N LYS A 262 18.85 10.21 9.83
CA LYS A 262 19.35 11.31 10.70
C LYS A 262 18.23 11.96 11.50
N ALA A 263 17.05 12.13 10.90
CA ALA A 263 15.90 12.78 11.55
C ALA A 263 15.20 11.87 12.56
N PHE A 264 15.27 10.55 12.39
CA PHE A 264 14.54 9.56 13.20
C PHE A 264 15.43 8.36 13.58
N PRO A 265 16.55 8.58 14.32
CA PRO A 265 17.53 7.52 14.58
C PRO A 265 16.97 6.35 15.42
N ASP A 266 15.98 6.60 16.27
CA ASP A 266 15.33 5.60 17.11
C ASP A 266 13.97 5.11 16.53
N GLY A 267 13.63 5.57 15.34
CA GLY A 267 12.37 5.23 14.66
C GLY A 267 12.48 3.98 13.79
N PRO A 268 11.34 3.50 13.25
CA PRO A 268 11.37 2.49 12.21
C PRO A 268 12.06 3.04 10.95
N VAL A 269 12.73 2.16 10.22
CA VAL A 269 13.34 2.51 8.92
C VAL A 269 12.29 2.97 7.91
N SER A 270 12.72 3.60 6.82
CA SER A 270 11.82 4.03 5.74
C SER A 270 11.15 2.85 5.05
N SER A 271 9.98 3.11 4.47
CA SER A 271 9.18 2.13 3.74
C SER A 271 8.48 2.80 2.55
N ALA A 272 7.83 2.00 1.71
CA ALA A 272 6.98 2.52 0.64
C ALA A 272 5.86 3.44 1.16
N ASP A 273 5.25 3.11 2.30
CA ASP A 273 4.21 3.93 2.91
C ASP A 273 4.79 5.22 3.54
N ALA A 274 6.03 5.17 4.07
CA ALA A 274 6.74 6.36 4.53
C ALA A 274 7.07 7.30 3.36
N GLU A 275 7.58 6.75 2.28
CA GLU A 275 7.90 7.50 1.05
C GLU A 275 6.64 8.09 0.42
N ALA A 276 5.53 7.33 0.34
CA ALA A 276 4.25 7.83 -0.14
C ALA A 276 3.69 8.97 0.74
N SER A 277 3.91 8.91 2.07
CA SER A 277 3.55 9.98 3.01
C SER A 277 4.41 11.24 2.81
N TYR A 278 5.70 11.05 2.55
CA TYR A 278 6.61 12.14 2.16
C TYR A 278 6.16 12.80 0.86
N ILE A 279 5.85 12.01 -0.17
CA ILE A 279 5.32 12.49 -1.47
C ILE A 279 4.03 13.28 -1.25
N ALA A 280 3.10 12.77 -0.44
CA ALA A 280 1.83 13.42 -0.18
C ALA A 280 2.01 14.85 0.36
N VAL A 281 2.91 15.04 1.34
CA VAL A 281 3.19 16.36 1.91
C VAL A 281 3.93 17.27 0.91
N LYS A 282 4.88 16.75 0.14
CA LYS A 282 5.59 17.53 -0.89
C LYS A 282 4.63 18.03 -1.97
N LEU A 283 3.73 17.15 -2.46
CA LEU A 283 2.72 17.52 -3.44
C LEU A 283 1.67 18.47 -2.85
N LEU A 284 1.29 18.29 -1.58
CA LEU A 284 0.40 19.22 -0.87
C LEU A 284 1.00 20.62 -0.81
N ALA A 285 2.25 20.76 -0.38
CA ALA A 285 2.92 22.05 -0.30
C ALA A 285 2.94 22.78 -1.65
N ALA A 286 3.38 22.09 -2.71
CA ALA A 286 3.42 22.64 -4.06
C ALA A 286 2.02 22.99 -4.59
N SER A 287 1.00 22.21 -4.24
CA SER A 287 -0.38 22.46 -4.66
C SER A 287 -0.99 23.67 -3.95
N LEU A 288 -0.70 23.85 -2.66
CA LEU A 288 -1.13 25.03 -1.89
C LEU A 288 -0.47 26.31 -2.41
N GLU A 289 0.83 26.23 -2.73
CA GLU A 289 1.55 27.36 -3.34
C GLU A 289 0.92 27.79 -4.68
N GLN A 290 0.63 26.82 -5.55
CA GLN A 290 0.00 27.09 -6.84
C GLN A 290 -1.46 27.55 -6.69
N ALA A 291 -2.22 27.00 -5.75
CA ALA A 291 -3.63 27.32 -5.55
C ALA A 291 -3.85 28.68 -4.85
N GLY A 292 -2.90 29.12 -4.01
CA GLY A 292 -3.02 30.32 -3.19
C GLY A 292 -4.11 30.26 -2.11
N THR A 293 -4.64 29.08 -1.84
CA THR A 293 -5.69 28.79 -0.85
C THR A 293 -5.59 27.34 -0.39
N ASP A 294 -6.20 27.00 0.75
CA ASP A 294 -6.33 25.61 1.26
C ASP A 294 -7.68 24.95 0.89
N ASP A 295 -8.54 25.62 0.13
CA ASP A 295 -9.80 25.06 -0.33
C ASP A 295 -9.58 23.82 -1.21
N ALA A 296 -10.41 22.79 -0.99
CA ALA A 296 -10.25 21.48 -1.63
C ALA A 296 -10.22 21.53 -3.16
N ARG A 297 -11.13 22.26 -3.78
CA ARG A 297 -11.25 22.30 -5.24
C ARG A 297 -10.05 22.95 -5.94
N PRO A 298 -9.55 24.15 -5.56
CA PRO A 298 -8.34 24.71 -6.14
C PRO A 298 -7.10 23.87 -5.90
N VAL A 299 -6.92 23.31 -4.69
CA VAL A 299 -5.78 22.44 -4.36
C VAL A 299 -5.81 21.17 -5.21
N ARG A 300 -6.97 20.54 -5.37
CA ARG A 300 -7.15 19.36 -6.23
C ARG A 300 -6.85 19.67 -7.71
N ALA A 301 -7.25 20.83 -8.20
CA ALA A 301 -6.91 21.25 -9.56
C ALA A 301 -5.40 21.52 -9.72
N ALA A 302 -4.75 22.06 -8.69
CA ALA A 302 -3.33 22.34 -8.69
C ALA A 302 -2.48 21.06 -8.66
N VAL A 303 -2.87 20.03 -7.89
CA VAL A 303 -2.10 18.78 -7.76
C VAL A 303 -1.99 18.04 -9.09
N ALA A 304 -2.97 18.13 -9.97
CA ALA A 304 -2.94 17.51 -11.30
C ALA A 304 -1.80 18.05 -12.20
N ASN A 305 -1.26 19.24 -11.87
CA ASN A 305 -0.16 19.87 -12.60
C ASN A 305 1.21 19.59 -11.95
N GLN A 306 1.24 19.00 -10.76
CA GLN A 306 2.49 18.76 -10.05
C GLN A 306 3.24 17.54 -10.60
N ARG A 307 4.56 17.66 -10.63
CA ARG A 307 5.50 16.58 -10.90
C ARG A 307 6.57 16.63 -9.82
N LEU A 308 6.88 15.50 -9.25
CA LEU A 308 7.88 15.36 -8.20
C LEU A 308 8.90 14.31 -8.60
N LEU A 309 10.18 14.65 -8.54
CA LEU A 309 11.25 13.65 -8.53
C LEU A 309 11.40 13.14 -7.10
N ALA A 310 10.71 12.03 -6.83
CA ALA A 310 10.65 11.38 -5.53
C ALA A 310 11.78 10.34 -5.37
N PRO A 311 11.99 9.79 -4.16
CA PRO A 311 12.95 8.69 -3.95
C PRO A 311 12.75 7.49 -4.88
N GLN A 312 11.51 7.13 -5.21
CA GLN A 312 11.16 6.06 -6.16
C GLN A 312 11.33 6.43 -7.64
N GLY A 313 11.54 7.69 -7.97
CA GLY A 313 11.57 8.24 -9.32
C GLY A 313 10.50 9.30 -9.55
N GLU A 314 10.14 9.56 -10.80
CA GLU A 314 9.12 10.56 -11.14
C GLU A 314 7.72 10.12 -10.65
N VAL A 315 7.04 11.02 -9.95
CA VAL A 315 5.65 10.87 -9.48
C VAL A 315 4.83 12.06 -9.95
N ARG A 316 3.61 11.78 -10.40
CA ARG A 316 2.58 12.78 -10.73
C ARG A 316 1.20 12.22 -10.41
N ILE A 317 0.22 13.10 -10.24
CA ILE A 317 -1.16 12.69 -9.98
C ILE A 317 -1.95 12.70 -11.29
N ASP A 318 -2.69 11.64 -11.53
CA ASP A 318 -3.63 11.53 -12.64
C ASP A 318 -4.82 12.49 -12.41
N PRO A 319 -5.14 13.38 -13.39
CA PRO A 319 -6.18 14.40 -13.20
C PRO A 319 -7.61 13.86 -13.21
N GLN A 320 -7.82 12.62 -13.65
CA GLN A 320 -9.16 12.01 -13.74
C GLN A 320 -9.49 11.19 -12.49
N THR A 321 -8.50 10.53 -11.94
CA THR A 321 -8.68 9.57 -10.83
C THR A 321 -8.06 10.04 -9.51
N TYR A 322 -7.24 11.10 -9.54
CA TYR A 322 -6.46 11.62 -8.39
C TYR A 322 -5.53 10.59 -7.76
N HIS A 323 -5.09 9.61 -8.53
CA HIS A 323 -4.11 8.61 -8.15
C HIS A 323 -2.73 8.92 -8.73
N ALA A 324 -1.69 8.45 -8.02
CA ALA A 324 -0.32 8.65 -8.46
C ALA A 324 0.08 7.68 -9.59
N TRP A 325 0.82 8.21 -10.58
CA TRP A 325 1.64 7.42 -11.49
C TRP A 325 2.87 6.97 -10.71
N LEU A 326 3.11 5.67 -10.64
CA LEU A 326 4.15 5.07 -9.82
C LEU A 326 4.88 3.98 -10.60
N THR A 327 6.10 3.63 -10.15
CA THR A 327 6.92 2.59 -10.80
C THR A 327 6.83 1.27 -10.03
N PRO A 328 6.05 0.28 -10.51
CA PRO A 328 5.96 -1.05 -9.90
C PRO A 328 7.30 -1.78 -9.82
N ARG A 329 7.52 -2.47 -8.71
CA ARG A 329 8.69 -3.29 -8.44
C ARG A 329 8.33 -4.59 -7.74
N ILE A 330 9.14 -5.62 -7.97
CA ILE A 330 9.12 -6.85 -7.18
C ILE A 330 10.45 -6.96 -6.47
N GLY A 331 10.43 -7.13 -5.16
CA GLY A 331 11.61 -7.35 -4.34
C GLY A 331 11.56 -8.68 -3.63
N ARG A 332 12.74 -9.22 -3.32
CA ARG A 332 12.93 -10.37 -2.43
C ARG A 332 13.61 -9.90 -1.15
N SER A 333 13.03 -10.22 -0.01
CA SER A 333 13.64 -9.89 1.28
C SER A 333 14.91 -10.70 1.52
N ALA A 334 15.90 -10.06 2.12
CA ALA A 334 17.20 -10.63 2.45
C ALA A 334 17.44 -10.64 3.97
N ALA A 335 18.40 -11.45 4.41
CA ALA A 335 18.73 -11.60 5.83
C ALA A 335 19.22 -10.32 6.53
N ASN A 336 19.61 -9.31 5.76
CA ASN A 336 20.02 -8.00 6.27
C ASN A 336 18.83 -7.03 6.49
N GLY A 337 17.57 -7.48 6.31
CA GLY A 337 16.37 -6.67 6.47
C GLY A 337 16.09 -5.71 5.31
N GLN A 338 16.75 -5.89 4.17
CA GLN A 338 16.53 -5.13 2.94
C GLN A 338 15.87 -5.98 1.85
N PHE A 339 15.40 -5.35 0.80
CA PHE A 339 14.90 -6.04 -0.38
C PHE A 339 15.91 -5.96 -1.53
N GLU A 340 16.17 -7.09 -2.17
CA GLU A 340 16.79 -7.15 -3.48
C GLU A 340 15.70 -6.91 -4.55
N VAL A 341 15.87 -5.89 -5.39
CA VAL A 341 14.93 -5.61 -6.48
C VAL A 341 15.14 -6.59 -7.62
N LEU A 342 14.16 -7.46 -7.86
CA LEU A 342 14.19 -8.50 -8.88
C LEU A 342 13.58 -8.04 -10.22
N LEU A 343 12.62 -7.13 -10.15
CA LEU A 343 11.92 -6.59 -11.31
C LEU A 343 11.57 -5.12 -11.04
N GLU A 344 11.72 -4.30 -12.04
CA GLU A 344 11.31 -2.89 -12.04
C GLU A 344 10.63 -2.53 -13.35
N ALA A 345 9.52 -1.81 -13.31
CA ALA A 345 8.90 -1.27 -14.51
C ALA A 345 9.81 -0.21 -15.15
N ARG A 346 9.86 -0.18 -16.48
CA ARG A 346 10.75 0.74 -17.25
C ARG A 346 10.40 2.21 -17.08
N SER A 347 9.19 2.50 -16.68
CA SER A 347 8.65 3.88 -16.49
C SER A 347 7.47 3.84 -15.52
N PRO A 348 7.09 5.00 -14.95
CA PRO A 348 5.86 5.09 -14.16
C PRO A 348 4.65 4.57 -14.92
N VAL A 349 3.85 3.76 -14.26
CA VAL A 349 2.61 3.15 -14.77
C VAL A 349 1.43 4.02 -14.38
N ALA A 350 0.53 4.27 -15.33
CA ALA A 350 -0.73 4.96 -15.07
C ALA A 350 -1.57 4.19 -14.04
N PRO A 351 -2.21 4.87 -13.08
CA PRO A 351 -3.14 4.20 -12.19
C PRO A 351 -4.37 3.71 -12.95
N ASP A 352 -4.83 2.51 -12.60
CA ASP A 352 -6.07 1.93 -13.10
C ASP A 352 -6.86 1.33 -11.92
N PRO A 353 -7.42 2.18 -11.07
CA PRO A 353 -8.04 1.75 -9.82
C PRO A 353 -9.24 0.83 -10.03
N TYR A 354 -9.86 0.84 -11.19
CA TYR A 354 -10.99 -0.03 -11.54
C TYR A 354 -10.60 -1.22 -12.42
N LEU A 355 -9.32 -1.37 -12.78
CA LEU A 355 -8.79 -2.42 -13.64
C LEU A 355 -9.48 -2.52 -15.02
N VAL A 356 -9.96 -1.40 -15.54
CA VAL A 356 -10.66 -1.34 -16.83
C VAL A 356 -9.70 -1.59 -17.99
N GLN A 357 -8.50 -1.02 -17.93
CA GLN A 357 -7.49 -1.13 -18.97
C GLN A 357 -6.54 -2.32 -18.74
N SER A 358 -6.34 -2.69 -17.48
CA SER A 358 -5.31 -3.65 -17.06
C SER A 358 -5.82 -5.09 -17.01
N SER A 359 -7.14 -5.32 -16.96
CA SER A 359 -7.71 -6.67 -16.89
C SER A 359 -8.07 -7.22 -18.26
N PRO A 360 -7.48 -8.35 -18.71
CA PRO A 360 -7.82 -8.98 -19.98
C PRO A 360 -9.29 -9.40 -20.11
N ARG A 361 -9.99 -9.61 -19.00
CA ARG A 361 -11.40 -10.05 -18.96
C ARG A 361 -12.36 -8.96 -19.40
N PHE A 362 -12.08 -7.71 -19.17
CA PHE A 362 -12.96 -6.62 -19.58
C PHE A 362 -12.84 -6.30 -21.08
N ALA A 363 -11.71 -6.66 -21.71
CA ALA A 363 -11.50 -6.46 -23.15
C ALA A 363 -12.24 -7.49 -24.03
N VAL A 364 -12.70 -8.63 -23.48
CA VAL A 364 -13.23 -9.76 -24.27
C VAL A 364 -14.77 -9.88 -24.23
N THR A 365 -15.46 -9.17 -23.34
CA THR A 365 -16.88 -9.44 -23.05
C THR A 365 -17.89 -8.44 -23.65
N MET A 366 -17.47 -7.58 -24.56
CA MET A 366 -18.42 -6.79 -25.35
C MET A 366 -18.93 -7.59 -26.57
N ARG A 367 -19.56 -8.73 -26.34
CA ARG A 367 -20.59 -9.18 -27.26
C ARG A 367 -21.80 -8.32 -26.96
N SER A 368 -22.09 -7.37 -27.86
CA SER A 368 -23.35 -6.62 -27.83
C SER A 368 -24.50 -7.62 -27.74
N PRO A 369 -25.40 -7.52 -26.73
CA PRO A 369 -26.59 -8.34 -26.74
C PRO A 369 -27.38 -8.01 -28.01
N VAL A 370 -27.56 -8.97 -28.87
CA VAL A 370 -28.47 -8.84 -30.00
C VAL A 370 -29.89 -8.87 -29.40
N LEU A 371 -30.42 -7.69 -29.14
CA LEU A 371 -31.85 -7.53 -28.84
C LEU A 371 -32.65 -8.00 -30.06
N ARG A 372 -33.20 -9.20 -30.00
CA ARG A 372 -34.24 -9.61 -30.94
C ARG A 372 -35.57 -9.01 -30.47
N VAL A 373 -36.07 -8.03 -31.21
CA VAL A 373 -37.44 -7.57 -31.06
C VAL A 373 -38.33 -8.73 -31.56
N VAL A 374 -39.04 -9.35 -30.64
CA VAL A 374 -40.12 -10.30 -31.01
C VAL A 374 -41.31 -9.43 -31.41
N GLN A 375 -41.60 -9.36 -32.71
CA GLN A 375 -42.87 -8.78 -33.20
C GLN A 375 -43.99 -9.72 -32.78
N SER A 376 -44.99 -9.17 -32.06
CA SER A 376 -46.25 -9.84 -31.71
C SER A 376 -47.15 -9.98 -32.90
#